data_2844078095382df0beec5106b4883911
#
_entry.id   2844078095382df0beec5106b4883911
#
_cell.length_a   1.000
_cell.length_b   1.000
_cell.length_c   1.000
_cell.angle_alpha   90.00
_cell.angle_beta   90.00
_cell.angle_gamma   90.00
#
_symmetry.space_group_name_H-M   'P 1'
#
loop_
_entity.id
_entity.type
_entity.pdbx_description
1 polymer ?
#
loop_
_entity_poly.entity_id
_entity_poly.type
_entity_poly.pdbx_seq_one_letter_code
_entity_poly.pdbx_strand_id
1 'polypeptide(L)'
;VNKSVAVDLGGMSTTAQLHAALSAVFGFPHFYGGNYPALVDCWSSLRYPDDQMSELVLDSLEDCVELRVAGAGSCSEDVLHTLLSAVTAVNHRAKLNGLDDVILVELTDSR
;
A
#
# COMPACT_ATOMS: atom_id res chain seq x y z
N VAL A 1 -3.81 -4.29 16.91
CA VAL A 1 -2.66 -3.36 16.87
C VAL A 1 -2.34 -3.00 15.43
N ASN A 2 -2.22 -1.73 15.14
CA ASN A 2 -1.87 -1.27 13.81
C ASN A 2 -0.38 -1.48 13.54
N LYS A 3 -0.03 -1.62 12.27
CA LYS A 3 1.36 -1.76 11.85
C LYS A 3 1.77 -0.53 11.04
N SER A 4 2.96 -0.02 11.33
CA SER A 4 3.49 1.14 10.63
C SER A 4 4.49 0.70 9.56
N VAL A 5 4.35 1.29 8.38
CA VAL A 5 5.22 1.01 7.24
C VAL A 5 5.65 2.35 6.65
N ALA A 6 6.90 2.47 6.29
CA ALA A 6 7.41 3.68 5.67
C ALA A 6 7.87 3.40 4.23
N VAL A 7 7.56 4.32 3.34
CA VAL A 7 8.05 4.26 1.96
C VAL A 7 8.48 5.65 1.54
N ASP A 8 9.59 5.75 0.82
CA ASP A 8 10.12 7.01 0.31
C ASP A 8 9.94 7.04 -1.20
N LEU A 9 9.12 7.97 -1.68
CA LEU A 9 8.84 8.15 -3.10
C LEU A 9 9.80 9.13 -3.76
N GLY A 10 10.69 9.74 -2.98
CA GLY A 10 11.56 10.81 -3.48
C GLY A 10 12.35 10.39 -4.71
N GLY A 11 12.23 11.19 -5.77
CA GLY A 11 12.94 10.93 -7.02
C GLY A 11 12.34 9.84 -7.90
N MET A 12 11.27 9.17 -7.48
CA MET A 12 10.64 8.17 -8.33
C MET A 12 9.96 8.81 -9.53
N SER A 13 10.25 8.30 -10.71
CA SER A 13 9.68 8.82 -11.96
C SER A 13 8.71 7.84 -12.62
N THR A 14 8.73 6.57 -12.24
CA THR A 14 7.90 5.55 -12.88
C THR A 14 7.12 4.75 -11.84
N THR A 15 5.95 4.24 -12.25
CA THR A 15 5.16 3.36 -11.39
C THR A 15 5.85 2.02 -11.15
N ALA A 16 6.73 1.59 -12.06
CA ALA A 16 7.51 0.38 -11.84
C ALA A 16 8.40 0.51 -10.59
N GLN A 17 8.98 1.69 -10.38
CA GLN A 17 9.77 1.96 -9.17
C GLN A 17 8.89 1.88 -7.92
N LEU A 18 7.67 2.41 -7.99
CA LEU A 18 6.72 2.35 -6.88
C LEU A 18 6.36 0.89 -6.55
N HIS A 19 6.04 0.10 -7.56
CA HIS A 19 5.66 -1.30 -7.33
C HIS A 19 6.82 -2.09 -6.72
N ALA A 20 8.05 -1.85 -7.18
CA ALA A 20 9.22 -2.51 -6.61
C ALA A 20 9.41 -2.15 -5.15
N ALA A 21 9.25 -0.87 -4.80
CA ALA A 21 9.42 -0.41 -3.42
C ALA A 21 8.34 -1.00 -2.51
N LEU A 22 7.10 -1.00 -2.95
CA LEU A 22 5.99 -1.54 -2.16
C LEU A 22 6.12 -3.06 -2.00
N SER A 23 6.54 -3.75 -3.06
CA SER A 23 6.75 -5.19 -3.00
C SER A 23 7.81 -5.54 -1.96
N ALA A 24 8.88 -4.77 -1.90
CA ALA A 24 9.96 -5.01 -0.93
C ALA A 24 9.48 -4.77 0.51
N VAL A 25 8.73 -3.69 0.73
CA VAL A 25 8.29 -3.30 2.07
C VAL A 25 7.21 -4.24 2.61
N PHE A 26 6.25 -4.61 1.78
CA PHE A 26 5.13 -5.47 2.20
C PHE A 26 5.45 -6.96 2.05
N GLY A 27 6.45 -7.32 1.26
CA GLY A 27 6.76 -8.72 1.01
C GLY A 27 5.71 -9.38 0.13
N PHE A 28 5.39 -8.75 -1.01
CA PHE A 28 4.44 -9.33 -1.96
C PHE A 28 5.02 -10.62 -2.56
N PRO A 29 4.16 -11.54 -3.03
CA PRO A 29 4.64 -12.80 -3.57
C PRO A 29 5.45 -12.59 -4.86
N HIS A 30 6.28 -13.57 -5.19
CA HIS A 30 7.15 -13.47 -6.37
C HIS A 30 6.37 -13.34 -7.68
N PHE A 31 5.10 -13.75 -7.70
CA PHE A 31 4.25 -13.61 -8.87
C PHE A 31 3.51 -12.27 -8.93
N TYR A 32 3.87 -11.34 -8.04
CA TYR A 32 3.27 -10.00 -8.06
C TYR A 32 3.50 -9.34 -9.42
N GLY A 33 2.40 -8.96 -10.09
CA GLY A 33 2.46 -8.48 -11.46
C GLY A 33 2.98 -7.05 -11.63
N GLY A 34 3.18 -6.31 -10.54
CA GLY A 34 3.71 -4.96 -10.63
C GLY A 34 2.79 -3.98 -11.34
N ASN A 35 1.48 -4.15 -11.20
CA ASN A 35 0.50 -3.27 -11.82
C ASN A 35 -0.57 -2.87 -10.79
N TYR A 36 -1.40 -1.91 -11.17
CA TYR A 36 -2.42 -1.36 -10.27
C TYR A 36 -3.41 -2.42 -9.76
N PRO A 37 -4.01 -3.27 -10.61
CA PRO A 37 -4.92 -4.31 -10.09
C PRO A 37 -4.25 -5.26 -9.11
N ALA A 38 -3.01 -5.66 -9.39
CA ALA A 38 -2.27 -6.55 -8.49
C ALA A 38 -2.01 -5.90 -7.14
N LEU A 39 -1.69 -4.61 -7.14
CA LEU A 39 -1.47 -3.86 -5.90
C LEU A 39 -2.74 -3.80 -5.05
N VAL A 40 -3.86 -3.48 -5.67
CA VAL A 40 -5.15 -3.42 -4.97
C VAL A 40 -5.49 -4.79 -4.39
N ASP A 41 -5.26 -5.87 -5.14
CA ASP A 41 -5.54 -7.22 -4.67
C ASP A 41 -4.64 -7.61 -3.49
N CYS A 42 -3.35 -7.34 -3.58
CA CYS A 42 -2.42 -7.67 -2.49
C CYS A 42 -2.76 -6.89 -1.22
N TRP A 43 -3.05 -5.61 -1.34
CA TRP A 43 -3.41 -4.79 -0.19
C TRP A 43 -4.77 -5.17 0.38
N SER A 44 -5.71 -5.61 -0.45
CA SER A 44 -7.02 -6.06 0.01
C SER A 44 -6.92 -7.33 0.87
N SER A 45 -5.84 -8.09 0.73
CA SER A 45 -5.63 -9.33 1.48
C SER A 45 -4.82 -9.15 2.76
N LEU A 46 -4.45 -7.92 3.14
CA LEU A 46 -3.62 -7.70 4.33
C LEU A 46 -4.28 -8.22 5.61
N ARG A 47 -5.61 -8.20 5.70
CA ARG A 47 -6.36 -8.72 6.84
C ARG A 47 -6.69 -10.20 6.73
N TYR A 48 -6.24 -10.85 5.67
CA TYR A 48 -6.56 -12.25 5.38
C TYR A 48 -5.27 -13.03 5.13
N PRO A 49 -4.54 -13.39 6.21
CA PRO A 49 -3.22 -14.04 6.06
C PRO A 49 -3.25 -15.32 5.25
N ASP A 50 -4.36 -16.05 5.26
CA ASP A 50 -4.48 -17.29 4.51
C ASP A 50 -4.42 -17.09 3.00
N ASP A 51 -4.63 -15.85 2.52
CA ASP A 51 -4.51 -15.54 1.10
C ASP A 51 -3.05 -15.56 0.62
N GLN A 52 -2.09 -15.43 1.54
CA GLN A 52 -0.65 -15.48 1.25
C GLN A 52 -0.20 -14.46 0.21
N MET A 53 -0.78 -13.25 0.25
CA MET A 53 -0.51 -12.20 -0.72
C MET A 53 0.52 -11.19 -0.25
N SER A 54 1.03 -11.35 0.98
CA SER A 54 2.10 -10.49 1.51
C SER A 54 2.70 -11.13 2.74
N GLU A 55 3.95 -10.80 3.03
CA GLU A 55 4.58 -11.23 4.29
C GLU A 55 4.05 -10.39 5.46
N LEU A 56 3.87 -9.09 5.24
CA LEU A 56 3.23 -8.24 6.23
C LEU A 56 1.73 -8.52 6.20
N VAL A 57 1.18 -8.90 7.34
CA VAL A 57 -0.25 -9.17 7.48
C VAL A 57 -0.77 -8.52 8.75
N LEU A 58 -2.06 -8.27 8.78
CA LEU A 58 -2.75 -7.71 9.95
C LEU A 58 -3.39 -8.84 10.73
N ASP A 59 -3.39 -8.71 12.06
CA ASP A 59 -3.81 -9.79 12.95
C ASP A 59 -5.32 -9.84 13.13
N SER A 60 -6.02 -8.73 12.87
CA SER A 60 -7.49 -8.71 13.02
C SER A 60 -8.13 -7.84 11.95
N LEU A 61 -9.43 -8.01 11.77
CA LEU A 61 -10.22 -7.22 10.82
C LEU A 61 -10.34 -5.76 11.22
N GLU A 62 -9.96 -5.42 12.45
CA GLU A 62 -10.01 -4.05 12.96
C GLU A 62 -8.68 -3.32 12.85
N ASP A 63 -7.61 -4.06 12.58
CA ASP A 63 -6.28 -3.46 12.46
C ASP A 63 -6.10 -2.82 11.08
N CYS A 64 -5.21 -1.85 11.02
CA CYS A 64 -4.86 -1.19 9.75
C CYS A 64 -3.35 -0.98 9.66
N VAL A 65 -2.90 -0.64 8.45
CA VAL A 65 -1.52 -0.25 8.20
C VAL A 65 -1.48 1.28 8.21
N GLU A 66 -0.55 1.83 8.98
CA GLU A 66 -0.22 3.25 8.94
C GLU A 66 0.93 3.42 7.98
N LEU A 67 0.62 3.88 6.78
CA LEU A 67 1.61 4.03 5.71
C LEU A 67 2.16 5.45 5.73
N ARG A 68 3.43 5.57 6.10
CA ARG A 68 4.13 6.85 6.11
C ARG A 68 4.83 7.04 4.79
N VAL A 69 4.46 8.08 4.08
CA VAL A 69 4.93 8.35 2.72
C VAL A 69 5.77 9.61 2.73
N ALA A 70 7.06 9.45 2.46
CA ALA A 70 7.99 10.55 2.30
C ALA A 70 8.20 10.83 0.81
N GLY A 71 8.66 12.03 0.48
CA GLY A 71 9.06 12.37 -0.88
C GLY A 71 7.92 12.61 -1.85
N ALA A 72 6.69 12.81 -1.37
CA ALA A 72 5.54 13.01 -2.25
C ALA A 72 5.69 14.26 -3.12
N GLY A 73 6.46 15.25 -2.68
CA GLY A 73 6.67 16.47 -3.44
C GLY A 73 7.75 16.37 -4.52
N SER A 74 8.49 15.25 -4.56
CA SER A 74 9.59 15.10 -5.51
C SER A 74 9.48 13.86 -6.39
N CYS A 75 8.33 13.19 -6.38
CA CYS A 75 8.06 12.08 -7.29
C CYS A 75 7.17 12.55 -8.43
N SER A 76 7.02 11.71 -9.47
CA SER A 76 6.12 12.03 -10.57
C SER A 76 4.67 11.98 -10.12
N GLU A 77 3.79 12.67 -10.85
CA GLU A 77 2.36 12.65 -10.57
C GLU A 77 1.79 11.25 -10.72
N ASP A 78 2.27 10.47 -11.68
CA ASP A 78 1.81 9.10 -11.88
C ASP A 78 2.09 8.22 -10.67
N VAL A 79 3.25 8.39 -10.06
CA VAL A 79 3.64 7.61 -8.87
C VAL A 79 2.69 7.93 -7.72
N LEU A 80 2.53 9.19 -7.40
CA LEU A 80 1.68 9.60 -6.28
C LEU A 80 0.22 9.25 -6.54
N HIS A 81 -0.27 9.51 -7.75
CA HIS A 81 -1.64 9.19 -8.12
C HIS A 81 -1.93 7.69 -8.00
N THR A 82 -1.02 6.85 -8.48
CA THR A 82 -1.17 5.40 -8.40
C THR A 82 -1.26 4.95 -6.95
N LEU A 83 -0.37 5.46 -6.09
CA LEU A 83 -0.36 5.09 -4.68
C LEU A 83 -1.69 5.47 -4.01
N LEU A 84 -2.09 6.73 -4.14
CA LEU A 84 -3.29 7.23 -3.45
C LEU A 84 -4.56 6.60 -4.01
N SER A 85 -4.62 6.35 -5.32
CA SER A 85 -5.77 5.68 -5.92
C SER A 85 -5.91 4.24 -5.42
N ALA A 86 -4.79 3.54 -5.28
CA ALA A 86 -4.82 2.17 -4.76
C ALA A 86 -5.28 2.13 -3.31
N VAL A 87 -4.79 3.06 -2.49
CA VAL A 87 -5.25 3.18 -1.10
C VAL A 87 -6.76 3.39 -1.04
N THR A 88 -7.26 4.32 -1.86
CA THR A 88 -8.69 4.61 -1.92
C THR A 88 -9.49 3.37 -2.33
N ALA A 89 -9.02 2.64 -3.33
CA ALA A 89 -9.71 1.44 -3.81
C ALA A 89 -9.78 0.34 -2.75
N VAL A 90 -8.66 0.13 -2.05
CA VAL A 90 -8.59 -0.89 -0.99
C VAL A 90 -9.53 -0.54 0.16
N ASN A 91 -9.51 0.72 0.58
CA ASN A 91 -10.36 1.17 1.67
C ASN A 91 -11.84 1.12 1.29
N HIS A 92 -12.14 1.41 0.01
CA HIS A 92 -13.51 1.29 -0.49
C HIS A 92 -14.00 -0.16 -0.43
N ARG A 93 -13.17 -1.12 -0.83
CA ARG A 93 -13.51 -2.54 -0.72
C ARG A 93 -13.80 -2.95 0.72
N ALA A 94 -13.00 -2.45 1.66
CA ALA A 94 -13.21 -2.75 3.07
C ALA A 94 -14.57 -2.23 3.54
N LYS A 95 -14.92 -1.02 3.16
CA LYS A 95 -16.22 -0.43 3.54
C LYS A 95 -17.41 -1.19 2.96
N LEU A 96 -17.26 -1.71 1.74
CA LEU A 96 -18.32 -2.54 1.15
C LEU A 96 -18.56 -3.81 1.96
N ASN A 97 -17.57 -4.25 2.72
CA ASN A 97 -17.68 -5.41 3.60
C ASN A 97 -17.98 -5.02 5.05
N GLY A 98 -18.34 -3.77 5.29
CA GLY A 98 -18.68 -3.29 6.64
C GLY A 98 -17.47 -3.06 7.54
N LEU A 99 -16.28 -2.94 6.96
CA LEU A 99 -15.05 -2.76 7.73
C LEU A 99 -14.48 -1.35 7.53
N ASP A 100 -13.63 -0.93 8.46
CA ASP A 100 -12.95 0.35 8.39
C ASP A 100 -11.75 0.31 7.45
N ASP A 101 -11.15 1.46 7.20
CA ASP A 101 -10.01 1.60 6.30
C ASP A 101 -8.88 0.64 6.64
N VAL A 102 -8.30 0.01 5.62
CA VAL A 102 -7.18 -0.92 5.77
C VAL A 102 -5.87 -0.15 5.85
N ILE A 103 -5.76 0.93 5.09
CA ILE A 103 -4.52 1.70 5.00
C ILE A 103 -4.82 3.15 5.31
N LEU A 104 -4.10 3.68 6.29
CA LEU A 104 -4.13 5.11 6.63
C LEU A 104 -2.83 5.72 6.16
N VAL A 105 -2.92 6.74 5.32
CA VAL A 105 -1.74 7.40 4.75
C VAL A 105 -1.38 8.63 5.55
N GLU A 106 -0.10 8.76 5.87
CA GLU A 106 0.46 9.97 6.43
C GLU A 106 1.55 10.46 5.48
N LEU A 107 1.37 11.63 4.90
CA LEU A 107 2.40 12.24 4.08
C LEU A 107 3.38 12.95 5.01
N THR A 108 4.64 12.54 4.96
CA THR A 108 5.68 13.13 5.80
C THR A 108 6.55 14.04 4.94
N ASP A 109 7.04 15.12 5.56
CA ASP A 109 7.90 16.04 4.85
C ASP A 109 9.30 15.44 4.76
N SER A 110 9.77 15.26 3.54
CA SER A 110 11.08 14.70 3.26
C SER A 110 12.00 15.84 2.81
N ARG A 111 12.95 16.17 3.60
CA ARG A 111 13.89 17.26 3.31
C ARG A 111 15.14 16.74 2.68
#